data_577fbf020a65812d6b0f0edc79927cf3
#
_entry.id   577fbf020a65812d6b0f0edc79927cf3
#
_cell.length_a   1.000
_cell.length_b   1.000
_cell.length_c   1.000
_cell.angle_alpha   90.00
_cell.angle_beta   90.00
_cell.angle_gamma   90.00
#
_symmetry.space_group_name_H-M   'P 1'
#
loop_
_entity.id
_entity.type
_entity.pdbx_description
1 polymer ?
#
loop_
_entity_poly.entity_id
_entity_poly.type
_entity_poly.pdbx_seq_one_letter_code
_entity_poly.pdbx_strand_id
1 'polypeptide(L)'
;MRLNLDILAAWLPEQWRIKQFGSRPRELTLARPHLYEPGVAIQADTLYLTRAEMLPAAPPEVSCGFVCIGRKIPKPYLTAGLPILQLPDAVSHTEVYNRVQEIYDKFDTWDGHLRDELEKDVDFDIRQLLLLASGFLRRVVSVVDSNLQRLFYADFDPQTGASIIDQHSPMPMEHNERIKEVCTLERVIREPYQTALDFDGRAYCKNLYVSDQFCGCISINEFGRPFQPWELPVMAHFFSCFQRAYFIYLRAFGRQENAALSALRKVLGGRALTDAEQQELILDPQEAWLLFELRAHKNEQAFPVDYMYATLNATFPQKVYAVIFHEKIVGLLRTSLSKPFVHQAIDEFAEAVFRMGYCVGLSNPFTALHQAPEYLPQASYALAQTHDAGQKLSFFRDHVLPCMLDACLNELPVEGLLTQGLRALIDHDRQKNSEYLHTLDLYLQNETSVSRTAEALFIHRSSLLKRLDKIYRLLGSTLDTPEERLYLRLCLELLQRTNREAL
;
A
#
# COMPACT_ATOMS: atom_id res chain seq x y z
N MET A 1 15.61 -9.62 27.85
CA MET A 1 14.47 -8.67 27.84
C MET A 1 14.30 -8.05 29.23
N ARG A 2 13.92 -6.74 29.36
CA ARG A 2 13.52 -6.15 30.64
C ARG A 2 12.05 -6.46 30.90
N LEU A 3 11.62 -6.54 32.15
CA LEU A 3 10.24 -6.78 32.55
C LEU A 3 9.68 -5.63 33.40
N ASN A 4 8.45 -5.75 33.86
CA ASN A 4 7.85 -4.90 34.88
C ASN A 4 7.18 -5.75 36.00
N LEU A 5 6.71 -5.10 37.05
CA LEU A 5 6.13 -5.84 38.17
C LEU A 5 4.76 -6.46 37.86
N ASP A 6 4.00 -5.92 36.90
CA ASP A 6 2.72 -6.48 36.49
C ASP A 6 2.90 -7.85 35.82
N ILE A 7 3.98 -8.05 35.04
CA ILE A 7 4.37 -9.35 34.50
C ILE A 7 4.68 -10.33 35.65
N LEU A 8 5.55 -9.91 36.56
CA LEU A 8 5.93 -10.78 37.69
C LEU A 8 4.73 -11.15 38.55
N ALA A 9 3.86 -10.19 38.87
CA ALA A 9 2.65 -10.46 39.65
C ALA A 9 1.69 -11.44 38.98
N ALA A 10 1.57 -11.37 37.65
CA ALA A 10 0.70 -12.23 36.88
C ALA A 10 1.25 -13.65 36.67
N TRP A 11 2.59 -13.81 36.69
CA TRP A 11 3.26 -15.08 36.40
C TRP A 11 3.75 -15.83 37.63
N LEU A 12 3.81 -15.14 38.77
CA LEU A 12 4.08 -15.80 40.06
C LEU A 12 2.84 -16.57 40.52
N PRO A 13 3.01 -17.66 41.35
CA PRO A 13 1.89 -18.48 41.78
C PRO A 13 0.81 -17.70 42.56
N GLU A 14 -0.45 -17.82 42.13
CA GLU A 14 -1.60 -17.13 42.79
C GLU A 14 -1.70 -17.46 44.30
N GLN A 15 -1.34 -18.67 44.69
CA GLN A 15 -1.33 -19.10 46.07
C GLN A 15 -0.43 -18.28 47.00
N TRP A 16 0.53 -17.53 46.43
CA TRP A 16 1.42 -16.66 47.21
C TRP A 16 0.75 -15.33 47.61
N ARG A 17 -0.48 -15.06 47.19
CA ARG A 17 -1.28 -13.89 47.59
C ARG A 17 -0.50 -12.58 47.54
N ILE A 18 0.08 -12.28 46.43
CA ILE A 18 0.96 -11.13 46.17
C ILE A 18 0.21 -9.82 46.31
N LYS A 19 0.83 -8.83 46.96
CA LYS A 19 0.33 -7.45 47.02
C LYS A 19 1.26 -6.53 46.22
N GLN A 20 0.69 -5.66 45.43
CA GLN A 20 1.45 -4.63 44.68
C GLN A 20 1.29 -3.27 45.36
N PHE A 21 2.42 -2.53 45.43
CA PHE A 21 2.46 -1.18 45.95
C PHE A 21 3.28 -0.28 45.02
N GLY A 22 3.06 1.04 45.11
CA GLY A 22 3.79 2.06 44.39
C GLY A 22 3.32 2.29 42.96
N SER A 23 4.15 2.94 42.20
CA SER A 23 3.90 3.22 40.77
C SER A 23 3.89 1.92 39.97
N ARG A 24 3.06 1.91 38.92
CA ARG A 24 3.01 0.79 37.96
C ARG A 24 3.47 1.30 36.61
N PRO A 25 4.79 1.39 36.37
CA PRO A 25 5.26 1.79 35.06
C PRO A 25 4.78 0.76 34.02
N ARG A 26 4.11 1.25 32.98
CA ARG A 26 3.65 0.39 31.87
C ARG A 26 4.82 -0.09 31.01
N GLU A 27 5.98 0.51 31.15
CA GLU A 27 7.18 0.20 30.38
C GLU A 27 7.93 -1.02 30.97
N LEU A 28 8.68 -1.69 30.10
CA LEU A 28 9.54 -2.83 30.46
C LEU A 28 10.91 -2.29 30.88
N THR A 29 11.05 -1.91 32.13
CA THR A 29 12.24 -1.19 32.62
C THR A 29 13.17 -2.03 33.49
N LEU A 30 12.65 -3.05 34.20
CA LEU A 30 13.42 -3.78 35.20
C LEU A 30 14.31 -4.87 34.58
N ALA A 31 15.60 -4.81 34.83
CA ALA A 31 16.58 -5.84 34.51
C ALA A 31 16.42 -7.06 35.43
N ARG A 32 17.20 -8.12 35.18
CA ARG A 32 17.14 -9.37 35.95
C ARG A 32 17.30 -9.13 37.45
N PRO A 33 16.69 -9.99 38.28
CA PRO A 33 16.69 -9.82 39.72
C PRO A 33 18.08 -10.02 40.33
N HIS A 34 18.41 -9.15 41.28
CA HIS A 34 19.56 -9.25 42.17
C HIS A 34 19.09 -9.48 43.60
N LEU A 35 19.82 -10.29 44.34
CA LEU A 35 19.61 -10.38 45.77
C LEU A 35 20.14 -9.11 46.43
N TYR A 36 19.29 -8.44 47.20
CA TYR A 36 19.70 -7.27 47.97
C TYR A 36 20.11 -7.68 49.39
N GLU A 37 21.31 -7.27 49.76
CA GLU A 37 21.83 -7.35 51.14
C GLU A 37 22.21 -5.94 51.62
N PRO A 38 22.07 -5.65 52.94
CA PRO A 38 22.45 -4.34 53.47
C PRO A 38 23.88 -3.96 53.12
N GLY A 39 24.07 -2.76 52.56
CA GLY A 39 25.37 -2.25 52.11
C GLY A 39 25.64 -2.39 50.61
N VAL A 40 24.80 -3.11 49.87
CA VAL A 40 24.89 -3.16 48.38
C VAL A 40 24.35 -1.86 47.78
N ALA A 41 25.11 -1.27 46.87
CA ALA A 41 24.67 -0.07 46.11
C ALA A 41 23.52 -0.43 45.19
N ILE A 42 22.42 0.34 45.25
CA ILE A 42 21.24 0.14 44.41
C ILE A 42 21.47 0.82 43.06
N GLN A 43 21.27 0.07 41.98
CA GLN A 43 21.39 0.51 40.60
C GLN A 43 20.00 0.82 40.02
N ALA A 44 19.99 1.79 39.10
CA ALA A 44 18.76 2.10 38.36
C ALA A 44 18.29 0.90 37.51
N ASP A 45 17.00 0.85 37.26
CA ASP A 45 16.33 -0.14 36.38
C ASP A 45 16.60 -1.60 36.77
N THR A 46 16.92 -1.86 38.05
CA THR A 46 17.23 -3.19 38.56
C THR A 46 16.11 -3.68 39.48
N LEU A 47 15.80 -4.98 39.39
CA LEU A 47 14.89 -5.65 40.31
C LEU A 47 15.69 -6.22 41.49
N TYR A 48 15.28 -5.88 42.70
CA TYR A 48 15.89 -6.43 43.92
C TYR A 48 14.95 -7.37 44.66
N LEU A 49 15.44 -8.54 45.01
CA LEU A 49 14.77 -9.47 45.88
C LEU A 49 15.35 -9.37 47.29
N THR A 50 14.51 -9.12 48.28
CA THR A 50 14.95 -8.94 49.67
C THR A 50 13.85 -9.33 50.68
N ARG A 51 14.21 -9.40 51.95
CA ARG A 51 13.21 -9.39 53.04
C ARG A 51 12.82 -7.96 53.37
N ALA A 52 11.55 -7.75 53.75
CA ALA A 52 11.04 -6.42 54.08
C ALA A 52 11.82 -5.73 55.22
N GLU A 53 12.41 -6.53 56.12
CA GLU A 53 13.23 -6.08 57.24
C GLU A 53 14.62 -5.62 56.81
N MET A 54 15.10 -6.06 55.66
CA MET A 54 16.44 -5.77 55.14
C MET A 54 16.43 -4.60 54.11
N LEU A 55 15.26 -4.01 53.84
CA LEU A 55 15.18 -2.83 53.00
C LEU A 55 16.07 -1.71 53.55
N PRO A 56 16.68 -0.88 52.71
CA PRO A 56 17.43 0.29 53.13
C PRO A 56 16.61 1.18 54.08
N ALA A 57 17.27 1.89 54.99
CA ALA A 57 16.59 2.77 55.94
C ALA A 57 15.80 3.88 55.28
N ALA A 58 16.26 4.36 54.12
CA ALA A 58 15.56 5.29 53.25
C ALA A 58 15.33 4.69 51.86
N PRO A 59 14.19 5.00 51.17
CA PRO A 59 13.97 4.60 49.79
C PRO A 59 15.07 5.14 48.88
N PRO A 60 15.56 4.34 47.92
CA PRO A 60 16.54 4.82 46.94
C PRO A 60 15.95 5.94 46.06
N GLU A 61 16.80 6.86 45.66
CA GLU A 61 16.45 7.96 44.74
C GLU A 61 16.41 7.53 43.27
N VAL A 62 16.95 6.35 42.96
CA VAL A 62 16.97 5.77 41.60
C VAL A 62 15.74 4.92 41.33
N SER A 63 15.30 4.91 40.08
CA SER A 63 14.21 4.05 39.63
C SER A 63 14.65 2.59 39.71
N CYS A 64 14.02 1.80 40.59
CA CYS A 64 14.25 0.35 40.74
C CYS A 64 12.98 -0.33 41.23
N GLY A 65 12.94 -1.65 41.18
CA GLY A 65 11.81 -2.46 41.68
C GLY A 65 12.23 -3.38 42.80
N PHE A 66 11.28 -3.71 43.67
CA PHE A 66 11.52 -4.66 44.79
C PHE A 66 10.51 -5.79 44.77
N VAL A 67 11.01 -6.99 45.02
CA VAL A 67 10.23 -8.15 45.44
C VAL A 67 10.57 -8.40 46.90
N CYS A 68 9.65 -8.10 47.80
CA CYS A 68 9.86 -8.13 49.24
C CYS A 68 9.09 -9.28 49.89
N ILE A 69 9.79 -10.14 50.66
CA ILE A 69 9.19 -11.20 51.46
C ILE A 69 9.05 -10.68 52.90
N GLY A 70 7.84 -10.70 53.44
CA GLY A 70 7.58 -10.24 54.79
C GLY A 70 6.24 -9.58 55.01
N ARG A 71 5.88 -9.33 56.28
CA ARG A 71 4.52 -8.90 56.67
C ARG A 71 4.27 -7.40 56.48
N LYS A 72 5.30 -6.55 56.52
CA LYS A 72 5.12 -5.10 56.55
C LYS A 72 6.20 -4.37 55.76
N ILE A 73 5.77 -3.65 54.73
CA ILE A 73 6.63 -2.71 54.00
C ILE A 73 6.73 -1.40 54.82
N PRO A 74 7.93 -0.84 55.02
CA PRO A 74 8.12 0.43 55.73
C PRO A 74 7.34 1.59 55.05
N LYS A 75 6.73 2.47 55.87
CA LYS A 75 5.93 3.60 55.37
C LYS A 75 6.68 4.49 54.34
N PRO A 76 7.98 4.82 54.52
CA PRO A 76 8.71 5.64 53.53
C PRO A 76 8.68 5.04 52.12
N TYR A 77 8.72 3.72 51.96
CA TYR A 77 8.67 3.05 50.67
C TYR A 77 7.30 3.15 50.01
N LEU A 78 6.22 3.12 50.80
CA LEU A 78 4.86 3.28 50.31
C LEU A 78 4.60 4.72 49.81
N THR A 79 5.21 5.71 50.47
CA THR A 79 5.10 7.12 50.12
C THR A 79 6.02 7.52 48.95
N ALA A 80 7.16 6.86 48.80
CA ALA A 80 8.11 7.09 47.71
C ALA A 80 7.58 6.64 46.34
N GLY A 81 6.51 5.85 46.30
CA GLY A 81 5.91 5.37 45.06
C GLY A 81 6.75 4.36 44.26
N LEU A 82 7.76 3.77 44.87
CA LEU A 82 8.57 2.74 44.22
C LEU A 82 7.75 1.47 43.93
N PRO A 83 7.98 0.82 42.78
CA PRO A 83 7.28 -0.40 42.42
C PRO A 83 7.72 -1.58 43.31
N ILE A 84 6.80 -2.14 44.10
CA ILE A 84 7.08 -3.19 45.05
C ILE A 84 6.05 -4.32 44.95
N LEU A 85 6.53 -5.57 44.86
CA LEU A 85 5.76 -6.79 45.09
C LEU A 85 6.02 -7.29 46.49
N GLN A 86 4.98 -7.44 47.30
CA GLN A 86 5.05 -8.03 48.61
C GLN A 86 4.53 -9.46 48.60
N LEU A 87 5.32 -10.37 49.13
CA LEU A 87 4.97 -11.78 49.35
C LEU A 87 4.88 -12.10 50.84
N PRO A 88 4.08 -13.10 51.24
CA PRO A 88 3.99 -13.56 52.62
C PRO A 88 5.31 -14.10 53.16
N ASP A 89 5.50 -14.00 54.46
CA ASP A 89 6.68 -14.52 55.19
C ASP A 89 6.91 -16.04 55.03
N ALA A 90 5.83 -16.78 54.76
CA ALA A 90 5.87 -18.22 54.62
C ALA A 90 6.55 -18.71 53.32
N VAL A 91 6.79 -17.80 52.34
CA VAL A 91 7.38 -18.18 51.06
C VAL A 91 8.91 -18.17 51.18
N SER A 92 9.54 -19.19 50.64
CA SER A 92 11.00 -19.32 50.65
C SER A 92 11.66 -18.29 49.76
N HIS A 93 12.69 -17.60 50.28
CA HIS A 93 13.46 -16.61 49.53
C HIS A 93 14.10 -17.21 48.26
N THR A 94 14.67 -18.42 48.37
CA THR A 94 15.27 -19.13 47.24
C THR A 94 14.23 -19.56 46.22
N GLU A 95 13.05 -19.98 46.67
CA GLU A 95 11.96 -20.37 45.77
C GLU A 95 11.45 -19.16 44.95
N VAL A 96 11.27 -18.01 45.62
CA VAL A 96 10.88 -16.75 44.92
C VAL A 96 11.93 -16.33 43.90
N TYR A 97 13.21 -16.37 44.30
CA TYR A 97 14.31 -16.01 43.41
C TYR A 97 14.33 -16.90 42.16
N ASN A 98 14.28 -18.21 42.35
CA ASN A 98 14.29 -19.17 41.25
C ASN A 98 13.06 -18.95 40.33
N ARG A 99 11.89 -18.72 40.90
CA ARG A 99 10.68 -18.52 40.13
C ARG A 99 10.71 -17.22 39.33
N VAL A 100 11.25 -16.14 39.91
CA VAL A 100 11.45 -14.87 39.17
C VAL A 100 12.47 -15.07 38.05
N GLN A 101 13.57 -15.80 38.28
CA GLN A 101 14.53 -16.13 37.21
C GLN A 101 13.89 -16.94 36.09
N GLU A 102 13.09 -17.95 36.40
CA GLU A 102 12.36 -18.73 35.39
C GLU A 102 11.43 -17.87 34.53
N ILE A 103 10.80 -16.84 35.14
CA ILE A 103 9.97 -15.90 34.38
C ILE A 103 10.86 -15.11 33.40
N TYR A 104 11.97 -14.55 33.85
CA TYR A 104 12.91 -13.84 32.96
C TYR A 104 13.44 -14.74 31.85
N ASP A 105 13.78 -15.99 32.15
CA ASP A 105 14.28 -16.95 31.16
C ASP A 105 13.26 -17.23 30.07
N LYS A 106 11.96 -17.34 30.40
CA LYS A 106 10.89 -17.51 29.40
C LYS A 106 10.75 -16.30 28.47
N PHE A 107 10.79 -15.10 29.04
CA PHE A 107 10.69 -13.87 28.24
C PHE A 107 11.96 -13.64 27.42
N ASP A 108 13.14 -13.94 27.95
CA ASP A 108 14.41 -13.84 27.22
C ASP A 108 14.48 -14.84 26.06
N THR A 109 13.99 -16.06 26.26
CA THR A 109 13.91 -17.09 25.21
C THR A 109 12.99 -16.64 24.09
N TRP A 110 11.81 -16.11 24.44
CA TRP A 110 10.87 -15.59 23.43
C TRP A 110 11.44 -14.38 22.67
N ASP A 111 12.02 -13.41 23.37
CA ASP A 111 12.68 -12.24 22.76
C ASP A 111 13.88 -12.67 21.90
N GLY A 112 14.63 -13.68 22.33
CA GLY A 112 15.71 -14.28 21.54
C GLY A 112 15.20 -14.83 20.22
N HIS A 113 14.14 -15.63 20.22
CA HIS A 113 13.55 -16.17 18.99
C HIS A 113 13.05 -15.07 18.05
N LEU A 114 12.48 -13.97 18.59
CA LEU A 114 12.08 -12.83 17.76
C LEU A 114 13.29 -12.17 17.09
N ARG A 115 14.40 -12.02 17.80
CA ARG A 115 15.65 -11.44 17.25
C ARG A 115 16.30 -12.37 16.25
N ASP A 116 16.40 -13.66 16.57
CA ASP A 116 16.96 -14.67 15.67
C ASP A 116 16.22 -14.67 14.32
N GLU A 117 14.88 -14.53 14.32
CA GLU A 117 14.10 -14.44 13.10
C GLU A 117 14.39 -13.15 12.32
N LEU A 118 14.56 -12.02 13.01
CA LEU A 118 14.89 -10.73 12.38
C LEU A 118 16.30 -10.66 11.78
N GLU A 119 17.23 -11.48 12.29
CA GLU A 119 18.62 -11.52 11.82
C GLU A 119 18.84 -12.49 10.65
N LYS A 120 17.81 -13.24 10.21
CA LYS A 120 17.90 -14.11 9.04
C LYS A 120 17.95 -13.28 7.75
N ASP A 121 18.97 -13.53 6.93
CA ASP A 121 19.12 -12.87 5.63
C ASP A 121 18.35 -13.57 4.49
N VAL A 122 18.42 -14.90 4.42
CA VAL A 122 17.93 -15.70 3.28
C VAL A 122 16.58 -16.34 3.55
N ASP A 123 16.37 -16.84 4.77
CA ASP A 123 15.16 -17.59 5.15
C ASP A 123 14.22 -16.78 6.06
N PHE A 124 14.24 -15.45 5.94
CA PHE A 124 13.35 -14.60 6.72
C PHE A 124 11.89 -14.83 6.33
N ASP A 125 11.08 -15.27 7.28
CA ASP A 125 9.64 -15.41 7.11
C ASP A 125 8.89 -14.64 8.21
N ILE A 126 8.29 -13.52 7.83
CA ILE A 126 7.51 -12.66 8.73
C ILE A 126 6.38 -13.41 9.47
N ARG A 127 5.87 -14.51 8.88
CA ARG A 127 4.83 -15.33 9.49
C ARG A 127 5.32 -16.04 10.75
N GLN A 128 6.61 -16.37 10.85
CA GLN A 128 7.19 -16.97 12.05
C GLN A 128 7.09 -16.02 13.26
N LEU A 129 7.26 -14.70 13.05
CA LEU A 129 7.07 -13.73 14.13
C LEU A 129 5.62 -13.70 14.64
N LEU A 130 4.65 -13.85 13.74
CA LEU A 130 3.23 -13.90 14.12
C LEU A 130 2.93 -15.18 14.93
N LEU A 131 3.49 -16.32 14.53
CA LEU A 131 3.35 -17.57 15.25
C LEU A 131 3.99 -17.50 16.65
N LEU A 132 5.19 -16.91 16.76
CA LEU A 132 5.86 -16.69 18.04
C LEU A 132 5.04 -15.80 18.98
N ALA A 133 4.44 -14.72 18.44
CA ALA A 133 3.61 -13.83 19.24
C ALA A 133 2.27 -14.47 19.62
N SER A 134 1.58 -15.08 18.67
CA SER A 134 0.30 -15.77 18.89
C SER A 134 0.46 -16.89 19.93
N GLY A 135 1.50 -17.72 19.79
CA GLY A 135 1.78 -18.83 20.71
C GLY A 135 2.14 -18.36 22.12
N PHE A 136 2.96 -17.32 22.27
CA PHE A 136 3.39 -16.80 23.56
C PHE A 136 2.26 -16.09 24.31
N LEU A 137 1.55 -15.20 23.62
CA LEU A 137 0.44 -14.42 24.19
C LEU A 137 -0.86 -15.23 24.26
N ARG A 138 -0.96 -16.33 23.52
CA ARG A 138 -2.18 -17.13 23.34
C ARG A 138 -3.34 -16.26 22.82
N ARG A 139 -3.07 -15.48 21.78
CA ARG A 139 -4.00 -14.52 21.20
C ARG A 139 -3.91 -14.53 19.68
N VAL A 140 -5.00 -14.11 19.06
CA VAL A 140 -5.03 -13.88 17.63
C VAL A 140 -4.24 -12.63 17.27
N VAL A 141 -3.40 -12.76 16.22
CA VAL A 141 -2.63 -11.66 15.64
C VAL A 141 -3.04 -11.49 14.18
N SER A 142 -3.43 -10.31 13.80
CA SER A 142 -3.86 -9.98 12.43
C SER A 142 -3.04 -8.83 11.88
N VAL A 143 -2.73 -8.89 10.60
CA VAL A 143 -2.04 -7.82 9.85
C VAL A 143 -2.86 -7.49 8.61
N VAL A 144 -3.14 -6.22 8.43
CA VAL A 144 -3.79 -5.68 7.24
C VAL A 144 -2.86 -4.71 6.51
N ASP A 145 -3.01 -4.62 5.20
CA ASP A 145 -2.28 -3.66 4.36
C ASP A 145 -2.88 -2.25 4.44
N SER A 146 -2.36 -1.33 3.61
CA SER A 146 -2.87 0.05 3.49
C SER A 146 -4.30 0.13 2.95
N ASN A 147 -4.76 -0.89 2.24
CA ASN A 147 -6.13 -1.02 1.73
C ASN A 147 -7.04 -1.75 2.71
N LEU A 148 -6.50 -2.09 3.91
CA LEU A 148 -7.18 -2.85 4.95
C LEU A 148 -7.58 -4.27 4.51
N GLN A 149 -6.85 -4.81 3.52
CA GLN A 149 -6.94 -6.22 3.16
C GLN A 149 -6.08 -7.03 4.12
N ARG A 150 -6.58 -8.20 4.53
CA ARG A 150 -5.82 -9.10 5.40
C ARG A 150 -4.59 -9.64 4.68
N LEU A 151 -3.38 -9.34 5.20
CA LEU A 151 -2.13 -9.91 4.73
C LEU A 151 -1.79 -11.20 5.46
N PHE A 152 -1.90 -11.18 6.80
CA PHE A 152 -1.54 -12.30 7.64
C PHE A 152 -2.55 -12.44 8.79
N TYR A 153 -2.75 -13.69 9.21
CA TYR A 153 -3.60 -14.02 10.34
C TYR A 153 -3.02 -15.24 11.06
N ALA A 154 -2.65 -15.06 12.32
CA ALA A 154 -2.22 -16.14 13.19
C ALA A 154 -3.27 -16.35 14.28
N ASP A 155 -3.81 -17.56 14.36
CA ASP A 155 -4.76 -17.97 15.38
C ASP A 155 -4.06 -18.80 16.46
N PHE A 156 -4.69 -18.88 17.61
CA PHE A 156 -4.24 -19.72 18.73
C PHE A 156 -5.35 -20.65 19.19
N ASP A 157 -5.15 -21.93 18.99
CA ASP A 157 -5.97 -22.99 19.54
C ASP A 157 -5.29 -23.58 20.80
N PRO A 158 -5.99 -23.70 21.93
CA PRO A 158 -5.42 -24.27 23.16
C PRO A 158 -4.93 -25.70 23.04
N GLN A 159 -5.43 -26.47 22.05
CA GLN A 159 -5.09 -27.88 21.85
C GLN A 159 -3.94 -28.05 20.84
N THR A 160 -3.96 -27.29 19.75
CA THR A 160 -3.01 -27.43 18.64
C THR A 160 -1.91 -26.37 18.61
N GLY A 161 -2.07 -25.28 19.40
CA GLY A 161 -1.12 -24.17 19.47
C GLY A 161 -1.41 -23.08 18.42
N ALA A 162 -0.39 -22.25 18.14
CA ALA A 162 -0.50 -21.18 17.15
C ALA A 162 -0.37 -21.74 15.72
N SER A 163 -1.23 -21.25 14.81
CA SER A 163 -1.23 -21.62 13.40
C SER A 163 -1.50 -20.40 12.51
N ILE A 164 -0.92 -20.39 11.31
CA ILE A 164 -1.30 -19.42 10.27
C ILE A 164 -2.54 -19.95 9.57
N ILE A 165 -3.59 -19.13 9.54
CA ILE A 165 -4.78 -19.39 8.72
C ILE A 165 -4.51 -18.83 7.31
N ASP A 166 -5.00 -19.53 6.29
CA ASP A 166 -4.84 -19.18 4.89
C ASP A 166 -5.19 -17.72 4.63
N GLN A 167 -4.29 -17.02 3.97
CA GLN A 167 -4.40 -15.59 3.62
C GLN A 167 -5.66 -15.28 2.77
N HIS A 168 -6.18 -16.28 2.06
CA HIS A 168 -7.33 -16.16 1.17
C HIS A 168 -8.68 -16.42 1.86
N SER A 169 -8.69 -16.72 3.15
CA SER A 169 -9.96 -16.84 3.89
C SER A 169 -10.61 -15.45 3.97
N PRO A 170 -11.76 -15.22 3.30
CA PRO A 170 -12.38 -13.92 3.31
C PRO A 170 -12.78 -13.56 4.74
N MET A 171 -12.41 -12.36 5.18
CA MET A 171 -12.94 -11.80 6.41
C MET A 171 -14.44 -11.61 6.24
N PRO A 172 -15.28 -11.95 7.23
CA PRO A 172 -16.71 -11.64 7.16
C PRO A 172 -16.92 -10.17 6.78
N MET A 173 -17.89 -9.90 5.91
CA MET A 173 -18.10 -8.58 5.30
C MET A 173 -18.32 -7.48 6.36
N GLU A 174 -19.05 -7.82 7.42
CA GLU A 174 -19.31 -6.95 8.58
C GLU A 174 -18.03 -6.55 9.33
N HIS A 175 -17.09 -7.49 9.50
CA HIS A 175 -15.79 -7.23 10.12
C HIS A 175 -14.91 -6.30 9.27
N ASN A 176 -15.00 -6.43 7.95
CA ASN A 176 -14.20 -5.65 7.01
C ASN A 176 -14.61 -4.16 7.00
N GLU A 177 -15.90 -3.86 7.05
CA GLU A 177 -16.40 -2.49 7.09
C GLU A 177 -16.03 -1.78 8.39
N ARG A 178 -16.16 -2.46 9.53
CA ARG A 178 -15.81 -1.90 10.83
C ARG A 178 -14.30 -1.65 10.97
N ILE A 179 -13.48 -2.59 10.51
CA ILE A 179 -12.02 -2.40 10.51
C ILE A 179 -11.64 -1.22 9.62
N LYS A 180 -12.29 -1.05 8.45
CA LYS A 180 -12.07 0.10 7.57
C LYS A 180 -12.40 1.42 8.25
N GLU A 181 -13.52 1.50 8.94
CA GLU A 181 -13.95 2.70 9.65
C GLU A 181 -12.95 3.08 10.75
N VAL A 182 -12.65 2.14 11.66
CA VAL A 182 -11.74 2.34 12.79
C VAL A 182 -10.33 2.69 12.30
N CYS A 183 -9.76 1.89 11.40
CA CYS A 183 -8.40 2.14 10.88
C CYS A 183 -8.32 3.46 10.08
N THR A 184 -9.40 3.91 9.44
CA THR A 184 -9.40 5.18 8.71
C THR A 184 -9.33 6.37 9.67
N LEU A 185 -10.07 6.33 10.78
CA LEU A 185 -10.08 7.40 11.79
C LEU A 185 -8.76 7.45 12.58
N GLU A 186 -8.14 6.30 12.85
CA GLU A 186 -6.99 6.17 13.73
C GLU A 186 -5.64 6.10 12.99
N ARG A 187 -5.62 6.29 11.67
CA ARG A 187 -4.38 6.26 10.84
C ARG A 187 -3.28 7.22 11.29
N VAL A 188 -3.62 8.27 11.99
CA VAL A 188 -2.66 9.29 12.47
C VAL A 188 -1.94 8.87 13.75
N ILE A 189 -2.41 7.82 14.44
CA ILE A 189 -1.83 7.38 15.70
C ILE A 189 -0.53 6.62 15.45
N ARG A 190 0.56 7.12 15.98
CA ARG A 190 1.91 6.54 15.82
C ARG A 190 2.25 5.51 16.90
N GLU A 191 1.75 5.72 18.10
CA GLU A 191 1.98 4.82 19.23
C GLU A 191 0.97 3.66 19.23
N PRO A 192 1.27 2.53 19.90
CA PRO A 192 0.29 1.46 20.09
C PRO A 192 -0.94 1.95 20.82
N TYR A 193 -2.12 1.59 20.36
CA TYR A 193 -3.40 2.07 20.90
C TYR A 193 -4.43 0.94 21.02
N GLN A 194 -5.45 1.16 21.86
CA GLN A 194 -6.58 0.26 21.98
C GLN A 194 -7.79 0.84 21.25
N THR A 195 -8.49 -0.02 20.50
CA THR A 195 -9.74 0.34 19.85
C THR A 195 -10.82 -0.69 20.18
N ALA A 196 -12.09 -0.27 20.20
CA ALA A 196 -13.22 -1.16 20.39
C ALA A 196 -13.64 -1.78 19.06
N LEU A 197 -13.82 -3.10 19.05
CA LEU A 197 -14.40 -3.85 17.95
C LEU A 197 -15.76 -4.37 18.43
N ASP A 198 -16.85 -3.96 17.79
CA ASP A 198 -18.22 -4.23 18.27
C ASP A 198 -18.58 -5.72 18.36
N PHE A 199 -17.84 -6.59 17.67
CA PHE A 199 -18.10 -8.02 17.58
C PHE A 199 -17.12 -8.91 18.38
N ASP A 200 -15.91 -8.42 18.72
CA ASP A 200 -14.83 -9.25 19.30
C ASP A 200 -14.17 -8.62 20.53
N GLY A 201 -14.78 -7.61 21.12
CA GLY A 201 -14.19 -6.87 22.24
C GLY A 201 -13.24 -5.77 21.78
N ARG A 202 -12.06 -5.67 22.40
CA ARG A 202 -11.06 -4.67 22.04
C ARG A 202 -9.91 -5.29 21.26
N ALA A 203 -9.30 -4.47 20.42
CA ALA A 203 -8.03 -4.77 19.79
C ALA A 203 -6.94 -3.84 20.32
N TYR A 204 -5.72 -4.36 20.48
CA TYR A 204 -4.52 -3.56 20.69
C TYR A 204 -3.77 -3.49 19.37
N CYS A 205 -3.60 -2.28 18.84
CA CYS A 205 -3.21 -2.02 17.48
C CYS A 205 -1.91 -1.22 17.41
N LYS A 206 -1.16 -1.40 16.32
CA LYS A 206 -0.05 -0.55 15.91
C LYS A 206 -0.13 -0.29 14.42
N ASN A 207 -0.20 0.98 14.05
CA ASN A 207 -0.10 1.38 12.66
C ASN A 207 1.34 1.26 12.17
N LEU A 208 1.50 0.73 10.97
CA LEU A 208 2.78 0.46 10.32
C LEU A 208 3.06 1.56 9.30
N TYR A 209 4.24 2.16 9.36
CA TYR A 209 4.64 3.26 8.49
C TYR A 209 5.97 2.98 7.80
N VAL A 210 6.07 3.44 6.55
CA VAL A 210 7.31 3.48 5.78
C VAL A 210 7.46 4.91 5.23
N SER A 211 8.56 5.58 5.52
CA SER A 211 8.81 6.97 5.10
C SER A 211 7.62 7.91 5.43
N ASP A 212 7.09 7.80 6.65
CA ASP A 212 5.94 8.56 7.17
C ASP A 212 4.58 8.25 6.54
N GLN A 213 4.49 7.31 5.62
CA GLN A 213 3.23 6.87 5.03
C GLN A 213 2.67 5.64 5.74
N PHE A 214 1.34 5.63 5.93
CA PHE A 214 0.62 4.48 6.48
C PHE A 214 0.64 3.32 5.49
N CYS A 215 1.21 2.19 5.90
CA CYS A 215 1.37 0.99 5.06
C CYS A 215 0.53 -0.19 5.53
N GLY A 216 -0.14 -0.06 6.65
CA GLY A 216 -0.98 -1.13 7.20
C GLY A 216 -1.11 -1.03 8.72
N CYS A 217 -1.72 -2.04 9.31
CA CYS A 217 -1.90 -2.13 10.76
C CYS A 217 -1.70 -3.58 11.22
N ILE A 218 -1.02 -3.75 12.35
CA ILE A 218 -1.01 -5.01 13.10
C ILE A 218 -1.91 -4.87 14.31
N SER A 219 -2.70 -5.89 14.59
CA SER A 219 -3.61 -5.94 15.73
C SER A 219 -3.52 -7.27 16.48
N ILE A 220 -3.73 -7.20 17.78
CA ILE A 220 -3.93 -8.36 18.68
C ILE A 220 -5.29 -8.17 19.32
N ASN A 221 -6.16 -9.20 19.25
CA ASN A 221 -7.56 -9.11 19.63
C ASN A 221 -7.86 -9.79 20.96
N GLU A 222 -8.88 -9.29 21.68
CA GLU A 222 -9.35 -9.87 22.96
C GLU A 222 -10.06 -11.20 22.77
N PHE A 223 -10.92 -11.35 21.78
CA PHE A 223 -11.73 -12.54 21.51
C PHE A 223 -12.30 -13.18 22.80
N GLY A 224 -13.10 -12.41 23.55
CA GLY A 224 -13.73 -12.86 24.78
C GLY A 224 -12.82 -12.99 26.00
N ARG A 225 -11.50 -12.81 25.88
CA ARG A 225 -10.53 -12.77 26.97
C ARG A 225 -9.97 -11.34 27.12
N PRO A 226 -10.43 -10.52 28.11
CA PRO A 226 -9.94 -9.17 28.31
C PRO A 226 -8.42 -9.09 28.45
N PHE A 227 -7.82 -8.01 27.94
CA PHE A 227 -6.39 -7.78 28.10
C PHE A 227 -6.00 -7.62 29.56
N GLN A 228 -4.95 -8.32 29.94
CA GLN A 228 -4.33 -8.13 31.26
C GLN A 228 -3.31 -6.97 31.19
N PRO A 229 -3.13 -6.21 32.28
CA PRO A 229 -2.20 -5.07 32.29
C PRO A 229 -0.77 -5.43 31.86
N TRP A 230 -0.31 -6.64 32.17
CA TRP A 230 1.03 -7.12 31.83
C TRP A 230 1.21 -7.42 30.33
N GLU A 231 0.13 -7.74 29.61
CA GLU A 231 0.19 -8.10 28.17
C GLU A 231 0.51 -6.89 27.30
N LEU A 232 -0.02 -5.71 27.64
CA LEU A 232 0.11 -4.51 26.82
C LEU A 232 1.57 -4.10 26.52
N PRO A 233 2.47 -3.99 27.52
CA PRO A 233 3.87 -3.67 27.24
C PRO A 233 4.60 -4.77 26.46
N VAL A 234 4.23 -6.04 26.63
CA VAL A 234 4.79 -7.17 25.88
C VAL A 234 4.34 -7.09 24.42
N MET A 235 3.06 -6.80 24.16
CA MET A 235 2.54 -6.56 22.82
C MET A 235 3.20 -5.35 22.14
N ALA A 236 3.40 -4.24 22.88
CA ALA A 236 4.09 -3.06 22.37
C ALA A 236 5.53 -3.37 21.97
N HIS A 237 6.26 -4.17 22.78
CA HIS A 237 7.58 -4.66 22.44
C HIS A 237 7.57 -5.51 21.16
N PHE A 238 6.63 -6.45 21.04
CA PHE A 238 6.44 -7.25 19.84
C PHE A 238 6.15 -6.37 18.62
N PHE A 239 5.27 -5.38 18.73
CA PHE A 239 4.96 -4.46 17.64
C PHE A 239 6.18 -3.68 17.14
N SER A 240 7.10 -3.33 18.06
CA SER A 240 8.36 -2.67 17.68
C SER A 240 9.28 -3.60 16.89
N CYS A 241 9.35 -4.89 17.26
CA CYS A 241 10.05 -5.91 16.49
C CYS A 241 9.37 -6.15 15.13
N PHE A 242 8.05 -6.25 15.11
CA PHE A 242 7.26 -6.48 13.89
C PHE A 242 7.35 -5.32 12.91
N GLN A 243 7.36 -4.07 13.36
CA GLN A 243 7.56 -2.89 12.49
C GLN A 243 8.87 -2.99 11.71
N ARG A 244 9.96 -3.45 12.33
CA ARG A 244 11.26 -3.68 11.68
C ARG A 244 11.17 -4.84 10.68
N ALA A 245 10.54 -5.95 11.08
CA ALA A 245 10.29 -7.11 10.22
C ALA A 245 9.44 -6.77 8.99
N TYR A 246 8.41 -5.98 9.19
CA TYR A 246 7.52 -5.55 8.10
C TYR A 246 8.26 -4.70 7.07
N PHE A 247 9.18 -3.85 7.51
CA PHE A 247 10.05 -3.09 6.61
C PHE A 247 10.98 -4.01 5.82
N ILE A 248 11.60 -5.03 6.46
CA ILE A 248 12.42 -6.04 5.79
C ILE A 248 11.58 -6.83 4.79
N TYR A 249 10.38 -7.25 5.19
CA TYR A 249 9.43 -7.98 4.34
C TYR A 249 9.09 -7.18 3.08
N LEU A 250 8.72 -5.91 3.21
CA LEU A 250 8.40 -5.06 2.06
C LEU A 250 9.61 -4.88 1.13
N ARG A 251 10.81 -4.73 1.68
CA ARG A 251 12.05 -4.65 0.88
C ARG A 251 12.41 -5.97 0.21
N ALA A 252 12.23 -7.08 0.91
CA ALA A 252 12.51 -8.42 0.38
C ALA A 252 11.48 -8.82 -0.69
N PHE A 253 10.19 -8.49 -0.49
CA PHE A 253 9.15 -8.69 -1.49
C PHE A 253 9.44 -7.90 -2.77
N GLY A 254 9.99 -6.69 -2.64
CA GLY A 254 10.49 -5.90 -3.76
C GLY A 254 11.77 -6.47 -4.40
N ARG A 255 12.50 -7.37 -3.71
CA ARG A 255 13.73 -8.01 -4.21
C ARG A 255 13.57 -9.49 -4.62
N GLN A 256 12.50 -10.17 -4.18
CA GLN A 256 12.16 -11.48 -4.72
C GLN A 256 11.67 -11.28 -6.17
N GLU A 257 12.64 -11.09 -7.07
CA GLU A 257 12.45 -11.19 -8.49
C GLU A 257 12.00 -12.63 -8.77
N ASN A 258 10.69 -12.84 -8.88
CA ASN A 258 10.25 -14.09 -9.47
C ASN A 258 10.70 -14.09 -10.94
N ALA A 259 10.88 -15.26 -11.54
CA ALA A 259 11.37 -15.39 -12.92
C ALA A 259 10.54 -14.55 -13.91
N ALA A 260 9.24 -14.38 -13.65
CA ALA A 260 8.33 -13.56 -14.45
C ALA A 260 8.66 -12.06 -14.42
N LEU A 261 9.00 -11.50 -13.24
CA LEU A 261 9.39 -10.08 -13.12
C LEU A 261 10.74 -9.81 -13.76
N SER A 262 11.70 -10.75 -13.61
CA SER A 262 12.99 -10.71 -14.30
C SER A 262 12.79 -10.75 -15.81
N ALA A 263 11.95 -11.67 -16.31
CA ALA A 263 11.60 -11.76 -17.72
C ALA A 263 11.00 -10.46 -18.25
N LEU A 264 10.06 -9.89 -17.55
CA LEU A 264 9.45 -8.60 -17.94
C LEU A 264 10.50 -7.48 -18.05
N ARG A 265 11.39 -7.32 -17.06
CA ARG A 265 12.47 -6.32 -17.13
C ARG A 265 13.41 -6.54 -18.30
N LYS A 266 13.78 -7.80 -18.59
CA LYS A 266 14.64 -8.14 -19.73
C LYS A 266 13.98 -7.75 -21.05
N VAL A 267 12.71 -8.10 -21.24
CA VAL A 267 11.94 -7.75 -22.44
C VAL A 267 11.83 -6.24 -22.62
N LEU A 268 11.43 -5.52 -21.57
CA LEU A 268 11.34 -4.05 -21.62
C LEU A 268 12.71 -3.41 -21.93
N GLY A 269 13.81 -4.04 -21.50
CA GLY A 269 15.18 -3.61 -21.81
C GLY A 269 15.72 -4.14 -23.15
N GLY A 270 14.87 -4.75 -24.01
CA GLY A 270 15.27 -5.27 -25.32
C GLY A 270 16.19 -6.50 -25.26
N ARG A 271 16.19 -7.25 -24.14
CA ARG A 271 17.02 -8.47 -23.97
C ARG A 271 16.21 -9.72 -24.28
N ALA A 272 16.86 -10.72 -24.87
CA ALA A 272 16.26 -12.02 -25.15
C ALA A 272 15.96 -12.79 -23.83
N LEU A 273 14.86 -13.52 -23.84
CA LEU A 273 14.45 -14.41 -22.76
C LEU A 273 14.99 -15.83 -22.99
N THR A 274 15.28 -16.54 -21.90
CA THR A 274 15.47 -17.99 -21.91
C THR A 274 14.14 -18.72 -22.04
N ASP A 275 14.15 -19.99 -22.45
CA ASP A 275 12.92 -20.79 -22.58
C ASP A 275 12.18 -20.91 -21.25
N ALA A 276 12.87 -21.01 -20.12
CA ALA A 276 12.29 -21.07 -18.78
C ALA A 276 11.59 -19.75 -18.40
N GLU A 277 12.18 -18.60 -18.72
CA GLU A 277 11.57 -17.29 -18.47
C GLU A 277 10.35 -17.03 -19.36
N GLN A 278 10.33 -17.57 -20.57
CA GLN A 278 9.16 -17.49 -21.44
C GLN A 278 7.99 -18.29 -20.89
N GLN A 279 8.24 -19.45 -20.29
CA GLN A 279 7.20 -20.32 -19.71
C GLN A 279 6.46 -19.68 -18.52
N GLU A 280 7.12 -18.85 -17.74
CA GLU A 280 6.53 -18.19 -16.56
C GLU A 280 5.41 -17.19 -16.91
N LEU A 281 5.40 -16.63 -18.12
CA LEU A 281 4.45 -15.61 -18.57
C LEU A 281 3.61 -16.07 -19.76
N ILE A 282 3.40 -17.40 -19.88
CA ILE A 282 2.52 -17.97 -20.91
C ILE A 282 1.07 -17.59 -20.59
N LEU A 283 0.37 -17.13 -21.62
CA LEU A 283 -1.07 -16.86 -21.58
C LEU A 283 -1.86 -18.09 -22.07
N ASP A 284 -3.03 -18.27 -21.49
CA ASP A 284 -4.02 -19.14 -22.11
C ASP A 284 -4.51 -18.56 -23.46
N PRO A 285 -4.97 -19.38 -24.41
CA PRO A 285 -5.43 -18.90 -25.74
C PRO A 285 -6.53 -17.85 -25.72
N GLN A 286 -7.24 -17.71 -24.59
CA GLN A 286 -8.32 -16.76 -24.39
C GLN A 286 -7.87 -15.49 -23.66
N GLU A 287 -6.59 -15.36 -23.32
CA GLU A 287 -6.04 -14.27 -22.54
C GLU A 287 -5.14 -13.34 -23.37
N ALA A 288 -4.97 -12.14 -22.86
CA ALA A 288 -4.08 -11.12 -23.39
C ALA A 288 -3.41 -10.34 -22.26
N TRP A 289 -2.34 -9.65 -22.56
CA TRP A 289 -1.71 -8.66 -21.71
C TRP A 289 -2.19 -7.26 -22.05
N LEU A 290 -2.41 -6.42 -21.03
CA LEU A 290 -2.38 -4.97 -21.13
C LEU A 290 -1.11 -4.50 -20.43
N LEU A 291 -0.31 -3.68 -21.10
CA LEU A 291 0.82 -3.03 -20.45
C LEU A 291 0.31 -1.76 -19.77
N PHE A 292 0.71 -1.56 -18.52
CA PHE A 292 0.38 -0.36 -17.77
C PHE A 292 1.64 0.42 -17.38
N GLU A 293 1.48 1.73 -17.28
CA GLU A 293 2.43 2.65 -16.64
C GLU A 293 1.70 3.43 -15.55
N LEU A 294 2.34 3.63 -14.39
CA LEU A 294 1.78 4.38 -13.28
C LEU A 294 2.56 5.66 -13.02
N ARG A 295 1.85 6.67 -12.56
CA ARG A 295 2.41 7.95 -12.12
C ARG A 295 1.65 8.44 -10.90
N ALA A 296 2.38 8.98 -9.90
CA ALA A 296 1.80 9.61 -8.75
C ALA A 296 0.87 10.77 -9.16
N HIS A 297 -0.30 10.85 -8.55
CA HIS A 297 -1.25 11.94 -8.78
C HIS A 297 -0.73 13.23 -8.12
N LYS A 298 -0.76 14.34 -8.84
CA LYS A 298 -0.16 15.62 -8.38
C LYS A 298 -0.75 16.18 -7.10
N ASN A 299 -2.04 15.93 -6.87
CA ASN A 299 -2.81 16.53 -5.77
C ASN A 299 -3.07 15.54 -4.63
N GLU A 300 -2.52 14.33 -4.67
CA GLU A 300 -2.70 13.30 -3.66
C GLU A 300 -1.34 12.88 -3.10
N GLN A 301 -1.33 12.49 -1.83
CA GLN A 301 -0.12 11.94 -1.21
C GLN A 301 0.05 10.49 -1.70
N ALA A 302 0.91 10.31 -2.68
CA ALA A 302 1.20 9.00 -3.24
C ALA A 302 2.10 8.17 -2.33
N PHE A 303 1.87 6.87 -2.29
CA PHE A 303 2.74 5.93 -1.59
C PHE A 303 4.13 5.83 -2.25
N PRO A 304 5.18 5.45 -1.50
CA PRO A 304 6.50 5.22 -2.08
C PRO A 304 6.46 4.18 -3.20
N VAL A 305 7.27 4.39 -4.24
CA VAL A 305 7.33 3.53 -5.43
C VAL A 305 7.58 2.07 -5.07
N ASP A 306 8.53 1.81 -4.14
CA ASP A 306 8.86 0.46 -3.69
C ASP A 306 7.68 -0.24 -3.00
N TYR A 307 6.92 0.51 -2.22
CA TYR A 307 5.72 0.00 -1.56
C TYR A 307 4.61 -0.32 -2.57
N MET A 308 4.37 0.59 -3.51
CA MET A 308 3.38 0.42 -4.58
C MET A 308 3.67 -0.83 -5.41
N TYR A 309 4.93 -0.98 -5.84
CA TYR A 309 5.42 -2.13 -6.59
C TYR A 309 5.21 -3.45 -5.83
N ALA A 310 5.63 -3.52 -4.57
CA ALA A 310 5.47 -4.71 -3.74
C ALA A 310 3.99 -5.07 -3.52
N THR A 311 3.16 -4.07 -3.21
CA THR A 311 1.73 -4.26 -2.95
C THR A 311 0.98 -4.77 -4.18
N LEU A 312 1.26 -4.25 -5.38
CA LEU A 312 0.60 -4.71 -6.60
C LEU A 312 0.89 -6.19 -6.89
N ASN A 313 2.16 -6.60 -6.80
CA ASN A 313 2.55 -7.98 -7.04
C ASN A 313 1.98 -8.94 -5.97
N ALA A 314 1.85 -8.48 -4.73
CA ALA A 314 1.28 -9.28 -3.65
C ALA A 314 -0.26 -9.39 -3.71
N THR A 315 -0.94 -8.30 -4.06
CA THR A 315 -2.42 -8.23 -4.06
C THR A 315 -3.01 -8.99 -5.26
N PHE A 316 -2.31 -9.00 -6.39
CA PHE A 316 -2.81 -9.59 -7.64
C PHE A 316 -1.87 -10.69 -8.17
N PRO A 317 -1.63 -11.78 -7.39
CA PRO A 317 -0.73 -12.84 -7.82
C PRO A 317 -1.18 -13.45 -9.15
N GLN A 318 -0.25 -13.67 -10.09
CA GLN A 318 -0.46 -14.20 -11.43
C GLN A 318 -1.35 -13.35 -12.36
N LYS A 319 -1.97 -12.27 -11.88
CA LYS A 319 -2.78 -11.34 -12.67
C LYS A 319 -2.02 -10.07 -13.02
N VAL A 320 -1.17 -9.59 -12.10
CA VAL A 320 -0.37 -8.38 -12.26
C VAL A 320 1.09 -8.70 -12.07
N TYR A 321 1.92 -8.19 -12.97
CA TYR A 321 3.38 -8.26 -12.89
C TYR A 321 3.92 -6.84 -13.00
N ALA A 322 4.19 -6.18 -11.87
CA ALA A 322 4.73 -4.83 -11.82
C ALA A 322 6.25 -4.86 -11.67
N VAL A 323 6.96 -3.97 -12.35
CA VAL A 323 8.40 -3.77 -12.22
C VAL A 323 8.73 -2.28 -12.15
N ILE A 324 9.85 -1.96 -11.51
CA ILE A 324 10.42 -0.61 -11.61
C ILE A 324 11.34 -0.61 -12.83
N PHE A 325 11.02 0.22 -13.82
CA PHE A 325 11.76 0.36 -15.06
C PHE A 325 11.98 1.85 -15.37
N HIS A 326 13.24 2.28 -15.46
CA HIS A 326 13.62 3.69 -15.63
C HIS A 326 12.90 4.63 -14.64
N GLU A 327 12.94 4.28 -13.34
CA GLU A 327 12.30 5.02 -12.23
C GLU A 327 10.76 5.10 -12.28
N LYS A 328 10.14 4.39 -13.21
CA LYS A 328 8.68 4.31 -13.37
C LYS A 328 8.18 2.93 -12.97
N ILE A 329 6.95 2.88 -12.50
CA ILE A 329 6.26 1.60 -12.28
C ILE A 329 5.57 1.24 -13.59
N VAL A 330 6.03 0.15 -14.19
CA VAL A 330 5.51 -0.42 -15.43
C VAL A 330 5.15 -1.88 -15.18
N GLY A 331 4.14 -2.40 -15.86
CA GLY A 331 3.81 -3.81 -15.66
C GLY A 331 2.82 -4.36 -16.66
N LEU A 332 2.50 -5.63 -16.45
CA LEU A 332 1.53 -6.38 -17.23
C LEU A 332 0.29 -6.66 -16.38
N LEU A 333 -0.86 -6.44 -16.95
CA LEU A 333 -2.16 -6.84 -16.39
C LEU A 333 -2.77 -7.89 -17.31
N ARG A 334 -3.08 -9.08 -16.75
CA ARG A 334 -3.72 -10.17 -17.47
C ARG A 334 -5.21 -9.87 -17.66
N THR A 335 -5.72 -10.03 -18.88
CA THR A 335 -7.10 -9.77 -19.24
C THR A 335 -7.63 -10.81 -20.24
N SER A 336 -8.93 -10.79 -20.51
CA SER A 336 -9.54 -11.64 -21.54
C SER A 336 -9.34 -11.07 -22.94
N LEU A 337 -8.94 -11.93 -23.89
CA LEU A 337 -8.74 -11.53 -25.28
C LEU A 337 -10.05 -11.09 -25.95
N SER A 338 -11.19 -11.69 -25.60
CA SER A 338 -12.50 -11.39 -26.19
C SER A 338 -13.11 -10.08 -25.66
N LYS A 339 -12.78 -9.68 -24.43
CA LYS A 339 -13.27 -8.46 -23.78
C LYS A 339 -12.16 -7.78 -22.96
N PRO A 340 -11.08 -7.29 -23.61
CA PRO A 340 -9.88 -6.89 -22.90
C PRO A 340 -10.04 -5.66 -22.03
N PHE A 341 -11.09 -4.85 -22.23
CA PHE A 341 -11.32 -3.60 -21.50
C PHE A 341 -12.56 -3.62 -20.59
N VAL A 342 -13.28 -4.74 -20.56
CA VAL A 342 -14.46 -4.92 -19.71
C VAL A 342 -14.21 -6.08 -18.78
N HIS A 343 -13.54 -5.79 -17.67
CA HIS A 343 -13.21 -6.85 -16.73
C HIS A 343 -13.20 -6.32 -15.30
N GLN A 344 -13.86 -7.01 -14.40
CA GLN A 344 -13.81 -6.74 -12.97
C GLN A 344 -12.36 -6.63 -12.46
N ALA A 345 -11.41 -7.38 -13.05
CA ALA A 345 -10.01 -7.32 -12.70
C ALA A 345 -9.34 -5.96 -13.00
N ILE A 346 -9.78 -5.25 -14.06
CA ILE A 346 -9.26 -3.90 -14.35
C ILE A 346 -9.79 -2.89 -13.33
N ASP A 347 -11.07 -3.01 -12.97
CA ASP A 347 -11.69 -2.12 -11.99
C ASP A 347 -11.06 -2.31 -10.60
N GLU A 348 -10.88 -3.55 -10.17
CA GLU A 348 -10.20 -3.89 -8.91
C GLU A 348 -8.74 -3.40 -8.88
N PHE A 349 -8.01 -3.58 -9.98
CA PHE A 349 -6.65 -3.08 -10.13
C PHE A 349 -6.61 -1.54 -10.10
N ALA A 350 -7.46 -0.88 -10.86
CA ALA A 350 -7.54 0.58 -10.93
C ALA A 350 -7.91 1.19 -9.57
N GLU A 351 -8.88 0.62 -8.86
CA GLU A 351 -9.23 1.06 -7.51
C GLU A 351 -8.05 0.92 -6.53
N ALA A 352 -7.31 -0.19 -6.57
CA ALA A 352 -6.13 -0.37 -5.73
C ALA A 352 -5.06 0.70 -6.04
N VAL A 353 -4.80 0.97 -7.33
CA VAL A 353 -3.89 2.03 -7.78
C VAL A 353 -4.34 3.41 -7.30
N PHE A 354 -5.63 3.74 -7.42
CA PHE A 354 -6.16 5.05 -7.02
C PHE A 354 -6.11 5.30 -5.53
N ARG A 355 -6.38 4.26 -4.70
CA ARG A 355 -6.26 4.35 -3.23
C ARG A 355 -4.83 4.63 -2.79
N MET A 356 -3.84 4.23 -3.58
CA MET A 356 -2.43 4.48 -3.32
C MET A 356 -1.92 5.81 -3.92
N GLY A 357 -2.82 6.65 -4.44
CA GLY A 357 -2.49 7.98 -4.95
C GLY A 357 -1.82 7.98 -6.32
N TYR A 358 -2.08 6.97 -7.16
CA TYR A 358 -1.53 6.88 -8.51
C TYR A 358 -2.61 6.95 -9.59
N CYS A 359 -2.20 7.41 -10.77
CA CYS A 359 -2.93 7.30 -12.02
C CYS A 359 -2.34 6.16 -12.86
N VAL A 360 -3.16 5.61 -13.77
CA VAL A 360 -2.77 4.51 -14.66
C VAL A 360 -3.11 4.79 -16.11
N GLY A 361 -2.15 4.54 -16.99
CA GLY A 361 -2.34 4.45 -18.44
C GLY A 361 -2.21 3.02 -18.90
N LEU A 362 -3.13 2.54 -19.73
CA LEU A 362 -3.18 1.18 -20.25
C LEU A 362 -3.01 1.16 -21.78
N SER A 363 -2.19 0.23 -22.27
CA SER A 363 -1.99 -0.02 -23.71
C SER A 363 -3.20 -0.71 -24.35
N ASN A 364 -3.12 -0.94 -25.65
CA ASN A 364 -3.94 -1.94 -26.33
C ASN A 364 -3.51 -3.37 -25.91
N PRO A 365 -4.41 -4.37 -26.05
CA PRO A 365 -4.09 -5.75 -25.68
C PRO A 365 -3.12 -6.39 -26.67
N PHE A 366 -2.25 -7.28 -26.15
CA PHE A 366 -1.33 -8.09 -26.93
C PHE A 366 -1.15 -9.48 -26.31
N THR A 367 -0.67 -10.45 -27.11
CA THR A 367 -0.59 -11.85 -26.68
C THR A 367 0.84 -12.35 -26.54
N ALA A 368 1.80 -11.75 -27.20
CA ALA A 368 3.18 -12.21 -27.20
C ALA A 368 4.06 -11.28 -26.34
N LEU A 369 4.66 -11.81 -25.30
CA LEU A 369 5.45 -11.05 -24.33
C LEU A 369 6.56 -10.19 -24.96
N HIS A 370 7.22 -10.70 -26.01
CA HIS A 370 8.29 -9.96 -26.71
C HIS A 370 7.82 -8.66 -27.35
N GLN A 371 6.51 -8.48 -27.54
CA GLN A 371 5.91 -7.24 -28.06
C GLN A 371 5.79 -6.13 -26.98
N ALA A 372 5.94 -6.43 -25.70
CA ALA A 372 5.75 -5.48 -24.61
C ALA A 372 6.47 -4.12 -24.83
N PRO A 373 7.72 -4.06 -25.36
CA PRO A 373 8.37 -2.77 -25.63
C PRO A 373 7.62 -1.88 -26.62
N GLU A 374 6.87 -2.46 -27.57
CA GLU A 374 6.08 -1.72 -28.56
C GLU A 374 4.82 -1.11 -27.94
N TYR A 375 4.33 -1.71 -26.82
CA TYR A 375 3.13 -1.27 -26.10
C TYR A 375 3.43 -0.30 -24.96
N LEU A 376 4.69 -0.17 -24.53
CA LEU A 376 5.07 0.81 -23.51
C LEU A 376 4.79 2.26 -23.91
N PRO A 377 5.11 2.73 -25.14
CA PRO A 377 4.75 4.08 -25.57
C PRO A 377 3.24 4.32 -25.56
N GLN A 378 2.42 3.30 -25.83
CA GLN A 378 0.97 3.40 -25.78
C GLN A 378 0.47 3.68 -24.35
N ALA A 379 0.95 2.91 -23.37
CA ALA A 379 0.61 3.10 -21.96
C ALA A 379 1.07 4.48 -21.45
N SER A 380 2.29 4.89 -21.83
CA SER A 380 2.85 6.22 -21.50
C SER A 380 2.00 7.34 -22.09
N TYR A 381 1.57 7.22 -23.36
CA TYR A 381 0.70 8.20 -23.98
C TYR A 381 -0.66 8.29 -23.28
N ALA A 382 -1.30 7.14 -23.03
CA ALA A 382 -2.56 7.09 -22.29
C ALA A 382 -2.44 7.73 -20.90
N LEU A 383 -1.35 7.43 -20.16
CA LEU A 383 -1.08 8.02 -18.87
C LEU A 383 -0.93 9.55 -18.93
N ALA A 384 -0.32 10.08 -20.00
CA ALA A 384 -0.19 11.52 -20.21
C ALA A 384 -1.56 12.21 -20.27
N GLN A 385 -2.58 11.55 -20.80
CA GLN A 385 -3.94 12.09 -20.92
C GLN A 385 -4.71 12.13 -19.59
N THR A 386 -4.23 11.49 -18.53
CA THR A 386 -4.89 11.53 -17.20
C THR A 386 -4.77 12.91 -16.52
N HIS A 387 -3.98 13.85 -17.05
CA HIS A 387 -3.67 15.13 -16.39
C HIS A 387 -4.81 16.16 -16.38
N ASP A 388 -5.63 16.22 -17.43
CA ASP A 388 -6.47 17.39 -17.66
C ASP A 388 -7.94 17.26 -17.19
N ALA A 389 -8.39 16.07 -16.77
CA ALA A 389 -9.82 15.82 -16.57
C ALA A 389 -10.22 15.26 -15.20
N GLY A 390 -9.31 15.17 -14.22
CA GLY A 390 -9.59 14.43 -12.98
C GLY A 390 -9.73 12.91 -13.19
N GLN A 391 -9.46 12.43 -14.40
CA GLN A 391 -9.53 11.03 -14.77
C GLN A 391 -8.23 10.33 -14.37
N LYS A 392 -8.33 9.31 -13.49
CA LYS A 392 -7.17 8.56 -12.99
C LYS A 392 -6.82 7.33 -13.82
N LEU A 393 -7.71 6.90 -14.71
CA LEU A 393 -7.55 5.75 -15.62
C LEU A 393 -7.73 6.22 -17.06
N SER A 394 -6.80 5.85 -17.94
CA SER A 394 -6.87 6.15 -19.36
C SER A 394 -6.45 4.94 -20.20
N PHE A 395 -7.17 4.68 -21.29
CA PHE A 395 -6.89 3.59 -22.22
C PHE A 395 -6.37 4.17 -23.53
N PHE A 396 -5.29 3.61 -24.06
CA PHE A 396 -4.69 4.06 -25.32
C PHE A 396 -5.67 3.98 -26.50
N ARG A 397 -6.57 2.97 -26.52
CA ARG A 397 -7.60 2.83 -27.57
C ARG A 397 -8.43 4.10 -27.78
N ASP A 398 -8.66 4.89 -26.72
CA ASP A 398 -9.46 6.10 -26.76
C ASP A 398 -8.65 7.31 -27.30
N HIS A 399 -7.33 7.11 -27.44
CA HIS A 399 -6.36 8.15 -27.84
C HIS A 399 -5.51 7.78 -29.06
N VAL A 400 -5.89 6.73 -29.82
CA VAL A 400 -5.11 6.26 -30.97
C VAL A 400 -4.95 7.36 -32.02
N LEU A 401 -6.07 7.96 -32.45
CA LEU A 401 -6.01 9.04 -33.43
C LEU A 401 -5.24 10.28 -32.93
N PRO A 402 -5.51 10.79 -31.71
CA PRO A 402 -4.68 11.80 -31.09
C PRO A 402 -3.17 11.50 -31.13
N CYS A 403 -2.77 10.30 -30.74
CA CYS A 403 -1.37 9.89 -30.75
C CYS A 403 -0.75 9.88 -32.14
N MET A 404 -1.49 9.40 -33.16
CA MET A 404 -1.04 9.44 -34.55
C MET A 404 -0.82 10.86 -35.04
N LEU A 405 -1.73 11.79 -34.74
CA LEU A 405 -1.61 13.19 -35.11
C LEU A 405 -0.44 13.88 -34.44
N ASP A 406 -0.23 13.64 -33.14
CA ASP A 406 0.91 14.19 -32.40
C ASP A 406 2.25 13.65 -32.96
N ALA A 407 2.31 12.38 -33.34
CA ALA A 407 3.47 11.81 -34.04
C ALA A 407 3.73 12.50 -35.40
N CYS A 408 2.68 12.79 -36.15
CA CYS A 408 2.83 13.54 -37.42
C CYS A 408 3.39 14.96 -37.18
N LEU A 409 2.92 15.66 -36.14
CA LEU A 409 3.38 17.02 -35.81
C LEU A 409 4.82 17.05 -35.28
N ASN A 410 5.28 15.99 -34.64
CA ASN A 410 6.68 15.88 -34.19
C ASN A 410 7.67 15.75 -35.36
N GLU A 411 7.25 15.18 -36.49
CA GLU A 411 8.10 14.94 -37.64
C GLU A 411 7.95 16.05 -38.70
N LEU A 412 6.77 16.65 -38.85
CA LEU A 412 6.46 17.60 -39.91
C LEU A 412 5.73 18.83 -39.37
N PRO A 413 6.15 20.06 -39.76
CA PRO A 413 5.39 21.25 -39.40
C PRO A 413 3.99 21.22 -40.06
N VAL A 414 2.97 21.66 -39.32
CA VAL A 414 1.57 21.62 -39.78
C VAL A 414 1.40 22.33 -41.14
N GLU A 415 2.13 23.43 -41.36
CA GLU A 415 2.12 24.17 -42.63
C GLU A 415 2.53 23.29 -43.80
N GLY A 416 3.45 22.35 -43.63
CA GLY A 416 3.88 21.39 -44.64
C GLY A 416 2.80 20.38 -45.05
N LEU A 417 1.84 20.14 -44.16
CA LEU A 417 0.75 19.19 -44.34
C LEU A 417 -0.50 19.84 -44.99
N LEU A 418 -0.63 21.17 -45.02
CA LEU A 418 -1.80 21.84 -45.54
C LEU A 418 -1.76 21.96 -47.05
N THR A 419 -2.88 21.63 -47.74
CA THR A 419 -3.05 21.90 -49.18
C THR A 419 -3.08 23.42 -49.45
N GLN A 420 -2.75 23.82 -50.67
CA GLN A 420 -2.84 25.22 -51.08
C GLN A 420 -4.26 25.77 -50.93
N GLY A 421 -5.29 24.97 -51.25
CA GLY A 421 -6.69 25.35 -51.08
C GLY A 421 -7.09 25.57 -49.64
N LEU A 422 -6.63 24.69 -48.71
CA LEU A 422 -6.93 24.86 -47.29
C LEU A 422 -6.24 26.09 -46.69
N ARG A 423 -5.01 26.40 -47.11
CA ARG A 423 -4.33 27.67 -46.76
C ARG A 423 -5.10 28.88 -47.24
N ALA A 424 -5.56 28.87 -48.51
CA ALA A 424 -6.38 29.95 -49.07
C ALA A 424 -7.69 30.14 -48.30
N LEU A 425 -8.30 29.07 -47.80
CA LEU A 425 -9.49 29.13 -46.97
C LEU A 425 -9.20 29.77 -45.57
N ILE A 426 -8.10 29.39 -44.92
CA ILE A 426 -7.64 29.98 -43.67
C ILE A 426 -7.37 31.47 -43.82
N ASP A 427 -6.65 31.84 -44.88
CA ASP A 427 -6.32 33.24 -45.16
C ASP A 427 -7.57 34.07 -45.47
N HIS A 428 -8.53 33.50 -46.19
CA HIS A 428 -9.81 34.14 -46.44
C HIS A 428 -10.58 34.41 -45.15
N ASP A 429 -10.66 33.44 -44.24
CA ASP A 429 -11.35 33.61 -42.97
C ASP A 429 -10.69 34.68 -42.09
N ARG A 430 -9.35 34.73 -42.06
CA ARG A 430 -8.59 35.77 -41.33
C ARG A 430 -8.85 37.17 -41.92
N GLN A 431 -8.88 37.31 -43.26
CA GLN A 431 -9.03 38.61 -43.91
C GLN A 431 -10.47 39.13 -43.92
N LYS A 432 -11.46 38.24 -44.01
CA LYS A 432 -12.88 38.58 -44.19
C LYS A 432 -13.71 38.35 -42.94
N ASN A 433 -13.09 37.90 -41.87
CA ASN A 433 -13.76 37.52 -40.63
C ASN A 433 -14.94 36.57 -40.91
N SER A 434 -14.71 35.58 -41.78
CA SER A 434 -15.68 34.57 -42.17
C SER A 434 -15.40 33.28 -41.37
N GLU A 435 -16.38 32.35 -41.35
CA GLU A 435 -16.32 31.09 -40.59
C GLU A 435 -16.37 29.89 -41.54
N TYR A 436 -15.67 29.99 -42.69
CA TYR A 436 -15.72 28.94 -43.69
C TYR A 436 -14.97 27.70 -43.26
N LEU A 437 -13.87 27.84 -42.51
CA LEU A 437 -13.14 26.72 -41.95
C LEU A 437 -14.02 25.93 -40.98
N HIS A 438 -14.72 26.62 -40.08
CA HIS A 438 -15.68 26.00 -39.16
C HIS A 438 -16.86 25.35 -39.92
N THR A 439 -17.35 26.00 -40.98
CA THR A 439 -18.41 25.43 -41.83
C THR A 439 -17.95 24.15 -42.52
N LEU A 440 -16.69 24.12 -43.02
CA LEU A 440 -16.10 22.94 -43.64
C LEU A 440 -15.94 21.80 -42.63
N ASP A 441 -15.45 22.11 -41.44
CA ASP A 441 -15.25 21.11 -40.35
C ASP A 441 -16.59 20.44 -40.00
N LEU A 442 -17.62 21.21 -39.69
CA LEU A 442 -18.96 20.68 -39.42
C LEU A 442 -19.56 19.92 -40.61
N TYR A 443 -19.29 20.36 -41.83
CA TYR A 443 -19.76 19.67 -43.03
C TYR A 443 -19.14 18.29 -43.19
N LEU A 444 -17.83 18.18 -42.95
CA LEU A 444 -17.12 16.89 -42.95
C LEU A 444 -17.50 15.99 -41.77
N GLN A 445 -17.71 16.55 -40.57
CA GLN A 445 -18.19 15.80 -39.40
C GLN A 445 -19.60 15.24 -39.64
N ASN A 446 -20.47 15.95 -40.34
CA ASN A 446 -21.83 15.52 -40.70
C ASN A 446 -21.87 14.68 -41.98
N GLU A 447 -20.76 14.04 -42.37
CA GLU A 447 -20.69 13.14 -43.53
C GLU A 447 -21.16 13.83 -44.83
N THR A 448 -20.82 15.09 -45.01
CA THR A 448 -21.22 15.93 -46.16
C THR A 448 -22.74 16.11 -46.31
N SER A 449 -23.51 15.95 -45.26
CA SER A 449 -24.96 16.15 -45.25
C SER A 449 -25.31 17.62 -45.10
N VAL A 450 -25.79 18.23 -46.19
CA VAL A 450 -26.21 19.65 -46.21
C VAL A 450 -27.29 19.93 -45.14
N SER A 451 -28.25 19.01 -44.95
CA SER A 451 -29.35 19.24 -44.03
C SER A 451 -28.86 19.23 -42.56
N ARG A 452 -28.07 18.20 -42.15
CA ARG A 452 -27.52 18.11 -40.82
C ARG A 452 -26.55 19.25 -40.49
N THR A 453 -25.75 19.67 -41.47
CA THR A 453 -24.80 20.77 -41.27
C THR A 453 -25.51 22.12 -41.16
N ALA A 454 -26.59 22.37 -41.96
CA ALA A 454 -27.38 23.60 -41.87
C ALA A 454 -28.07 23.72 -40.50
N GLU A 455 -28.57 22.60 -39.97
CA GLU A 455 -29.16 22.53 -38.64
C GLU A 455 -28.09 22.80 -37.53
N ALA A 456 -26.92 22.15 -37.61
CA ALA A 456 -25.83 22.34 -36.67
C ALA A 456 -25.27 23.76 -36.64
N LEU A 457 -25.29 24.46 -37.77
CA LEU A 457 -24.88 25.87 -37.91
C LEU A 457 -26.02 26.87 -37.62
N PHE A 458 -27.24 26.41 -37.38
CA PHE A 458 -28.43 27.24 -37.18
C PHE A 458 -28.67 28.21 -38.36
N ILE A 459 -28.42 27.76 -39.61
CA ILE A 459 -28.62 28.56 -40.83
C ILE A 459 -29.56 27.85 -41.82
N HIS A 460 -30.16 28.63 -42.73
CA HIS A 460 -30.98 28.05 -43.76
C HIS A 460 -30.12 27.27 -44.79
N ARG A 461 -30.68 26.15 -45.31
CA ARG A 461 -30.00 25.28 -46.29
C ARG A 461 -29.43 26.05 -47.50
N SER A 462 -30.19 27.04 -48.03
CA SER A 462 -29.72 27.86 -49.15
C SER A 462 -28.50 28.73 -48.79
N SER A 463 -28.39 29.17 -47.55
CA SER A 463 -27.23 29.92 -47.06
C SER A 463 -26.00 29.03 -46.96
N LEU A 464 -26.18 27.79 -46.47
CA LEU A 464 -25.10 26.81 -46.43
C LEU A 464 -24.60 26.46 -47.84
N LEU A 465 -25.49 26.23 -48.80
CA LEU A 465 -25.08 25.93 -50.17
C LEU A 465 -24.23 27.06 -50.77
N LYS A 466 -24.58 28.34 -50.51
CA LYS A 466 -23.77 29.50 -50.94
C LYS A 466 -22.39 29.52 -50.24
N ARG A 467 -22.31 29.14 -48.96
CA ARG A 467 -21.04 29.03 -48.26
C ARG A 467 -20.20 27.89 -48.85
N LEU A 468 -20.78 26.72 -49.08
CA LEU A 468 -20.10 25.56 -49.67
C LEU A 468 -19.58 25.86 -51.07
N ASP A 469 -20.33 26.55 -51.93
CA ASP A 469 -19.86 26.96 -53.25
C ASP A 469 -18.58 27.83 -53.17
N LYS A 470 -18.52 28.76 -52.20
CA LYS A 470 -17.30 29.53 -51.95
C LYS A 470 -16.16 28.72 -51.41
N ILE A 471 -16.45 27.79 -50.46
CA ILE A 471 -15.47 26.87 -49.87
C ILE A 471 -14.86 26.01 -50.98
N TYR A 472 -15.66 25.42 -51.85
CA TYR A 472 -15.19 24.61 -52.98
C TYR A 472 -14.29 25.39 -53.96
N ARG A 473 -14.63 26.65 -54.25
CA ARG A 473 -13.77 27.52 -55.09
C ARG A 473 -12.41 27.80 -54.41
N LEU A 474 -12.40 28.05 -53.12
CA LEU A 474 -11.15 28.30 -52.37
C LEU A 474 -10.31 27.04 -52.24
N LEU A 475 -10.95 25.90 -51.99
CA LEU A 475 -10.27 24.59 -51.89
C LEU A 475 -9.75 24.13 -53.25
N GLY A 476 -10.42 24.56 -54.38
CA GLY A 476 -10.13 24.02 -55.69
C GLY A 476 -10.64 22.60 -55.89
N SER A 477 -11.61 22.17 -55.07
CA SER A 477 -12.17 20.82 -55.05
C SER A 477 -13.61 20.83 -54.61
N THR A 478 -14.40 19.85 -55.07
CA THR A 478 -15.79 19.58 -54.70
C THR A 478 -15.95 18.52 -53.60
N LEU A 479 -14.84 17.97 -53.08
CA LEU A 479 -14.79 16.95 -52.01
C LEU A 479 -15.44 15.61 -52.42
N ASP A 480 -15.33 15.26 -53.71
CA ASP A 480 -16.00 14.08 -54.25
C ASP A 480 -15.37 12.76 -53.76
N THR A 481 -14.05 12.76 -53.54
CA THR A 481 -13.35 11.53 -53.12
C THR A 481 -13.32 11.35 -51.62
N PRO A 482 -13.50 10.12 -51.12
CA PRO A 482 -13.39 9.82 -49.68
C PRO A 482 -11.99 10.13 -49.11
N GLU A 483 -10.94 9.93 -49.89
CA GLU A 483 -9.55 10.18 -49.51
C GLU A 483 -9.30 11.65 -49.22
N GLU A 484 -9.82 12.52 -50.06
CA GLU A 484 -9.70 13.98 -49.91
C GLU A 484 -10.45 14.45 -48.64
N ARG A 485 -11.68 13.97 -48.46
CA ARG A 485 -12.44 14.25 -47.23
C ARG A 485 -11.74 13.82 -45.97
N LEU A 486 -11.14 12.63 -45.99
CA LEU A 486 -10.34 12.13 -44.87
C LEU A 486 -9.12 13.00 -44.62
N TYR A 487 -8.38 13.33 -45.67
CA TYR A 487 -7.18 14.17 -45.55
C TYR A 487 -7.50 15.54 -44.98
N LEU A 488 -8.56 16.20 -45.45
CA LEU A 488 -8.98 17.50 -44.94
C LEU A 488 -9.41 17.41 -43.47
N ARG A 489 -10.13 16.37 -43.07
CA ARG A 489 -10.48 16.14 -41.67
C ARG A 489 -9.23 16.01 -40.78
N LEU A 490 -8.23 15.26 -41.23
CA LEU A 490 -6.96 15.13 -40.49
C LEU A 490 -6.23 16.47 -40.40
N CYS A 491 -6.19 17.25 -41.49
CA CYS A 491 -5.61 18.60 -41.45
C CYS A 491 -6.33 19.55 -40.48
N LEU A 492 -7.66 19.49 -40.41
CA LEU A 492 -8.45 20.31 -39.48
C LEU A 492 -8.17 19.92 -38.02
N GLU A 493 -8.09 18.64 -37.72
CA GLU A 493 -7.71 18.15 -36.39
C GLU A 493 -6.29 18.59 -36.00
N LEU A 494 -5.32 18.51 -36.91
CA LEU A 494 -3.95 18.99 -36.69
C LEU A 494 -3.92 20.51 -36.41
N LEU A 495 -4.68 21.30 -37.12
CA LEU A 495 -4.80 22.75 -36.89
C LEU A 495 -5.41 23.07 -35.52
N GLN A 496 -6.43 22.35 -35.11
CA GLN A 496 -7.04 22.52 -33.78
C GLN A 496 -6.06 22.19 -32.65
N ARG A 497 -5.22 21.16 -32.79
CA ARG A 497 -4.21 20.77 -31.82
C ARG A 497 -3.11 21.82 -31.70
N THR A 498 -2.57 22.27 -32.82
CA THR A 498 -1.53 23.32 -32.83
C THR A 498 -2.02 24.64 -32.21
N ASN A 499 -3.28 24.99 -32.39
CA ASN A 499 -3.87 26.17 -31.76
C ASN A 499 -4.10 25.99 -30.24
N ARG A 500 -4.29 24.76 -29.74
CA ARG A 500 -4.41 24.49 -28.31
C ARG A 500 -3.06 24.53 -27.59
N GLU A 501 -1.96 24.20 -28.24
CA GLU A 501 -0.62 24.29 -27.68
C GLU A 501 -0.07 25.72 -27.65
N ALA A 502 -0.66 26.63 -28.45
CA ALA A 502 -0.27 28.05 -28.53
C ALA A 502 -1.02 28.96 -27.52
N LEU A 503 -2.01 28.42 -26.77
CA LEU A 503 -2.77 29.07 -25.70
C LEU A 503 -2.36 28.52 -24.33
#